data_7a1aa4b5ddeb3c5f035af01c6256f8b0
#
_entry.id   7a1aa4b5ddeb3c5f035af01c6256f8b0
#
_cell.length_a   1.000
_cell.length_b   1.000
_cell.length_c   1.000
_cell.angle_alpha   90.00
_cell.angle_beta   90.00
_cell.angle_gamma   90.00
#
_symmetry.space_group_name_H-M   'P 1'
#
loop_
_entity.id
_entity.type
_entity.pdbx_description
1 polymer ?
#
loop_
_entity_poly.entity_id
_entity_poly.type
_entity_poly.pdbx_seq_one_letter_code
_entity_poly.pdbx_strand_id
1 'polypeptide(L)'
;MGIDRSDDAEVPPDKHSNHPADRVQAETRYRQEYYTDLRAAAARQEPTEPVGRSEPGARSQPGEQTENGQQAQPGSSWEERAELSRWMWSEYKRRWPPEERPPVDRSSDPPGSWRGDSNRFLNPADNERIDAACDRIVDREREKITPTLRAIESQDPHRHLVGLERCLKGRDRIKEKVCGTINDYRRSPEQAVSLVPDAIRYTFQYEEARYTVGVHADIARLQDQGFRLNALKNYWSDDQYKGINSQWIEPASGQRFEVQFHTRISFEAKEITHRAYERLRAEQQPDEFEQMVLEAFQKKVTSEVPVPPGAADIPEYLKRGTDAR
;
A
#
# COMPACT_ATOMS: atom_id res chain seq x y z
N MET A 1 46.78 41.03 -25.71
CA MET A 1 45.92 41.06 -24.53
C MET A 1 44.74 40.13 -24.81
N GLY A 2 44.86 38.89 -24.38
CA GLY A 2 43.83 37.88 -24.49
C GLY A 2 43.56 37.37 -23.08
N ILE A 3 42.34 37.47 -22.62
CA ILE A 3 41.90 36.93 -21.33
C ILE A 3 41.18 35.63 -21.65
N ASP A 4 41.87 34.56 -21.34
CA ASP A 4 41.35 33.20 -21.32
C ASP A 4 40.41 33.08 -20.08
N ARG A 5 39.17 32.75 -20.28
CA ARG A 5 38.23 32.34 -19.23
C ARG A 5 37.90 30.85 -19.48
N SER A 6 38.62 30.01 -18.76
CA SER A 6 38.28 28.64 -18.61
C SER A 6 36.96 28.51 -17.83
N ASP A 7 35.92 28.07 -18.49
CA ASP A 7 34.70 27.57 -17.89
C ASP A 7 35.02 26.21 -17.21
N ASP A 8 35.20 26.25 -15.90
CA ASP A 8 35.18 25.05 -15.07
C ASP A 8 33.71 24.55 -14.97
N ALA A 9 33.31 23.77 -15.95
CA ALA A 9 32.11 22.97 -15.83
C ALA A 9 32.39 21.84 -14.83
N GLU A 10 31.79 21.89 -13.65
CA GLU A 10 31.83 20.79 -12.68
C GLU A 10 31.28 19.52 -13.34
N VAL A 11 32.18 18.56 -13.54
CA VAL A 11 31.85 17.20 -13.98
C VAL A 11 31.10 16.52 -12.84
N PRO A 12 29.88 15.98 -13.08
CA PRO A 12 29.17 15.25 -12.04
C PRO A 12 30.01 14.04 -11.59
N PRO A 13 30.02 13.69 -10.27
CA PRO A 13 30.88 12.67 -9.73
C PRO A 13 30.62 11.32 -10.41
N ASP A 14 31.73 10.69 -10.81
CA ASP A 14 31.78 9.41 -11.48
C ASP A 14 31.03 8.32 -10.69
N LYS A 15 29.98 7.75 -11.30
CA LYS A 15 29.15 6.71 -10.70
C LYS A 15 29.88 5.37 -10.49
N HIS A 16 31.18 5.30 -10.77
CA HIS A 16 31.97 4.09 -10.76
C HIS A 16 33.12 4.07 -9.76
N SER A 17 33.11 4.91 -8.75
CA SER A 17 34.07 4.76 -7.64
C SER A 17 33.75 3.47 -6.87
N ASN A 18 34.62 2.46 -7.00
CA ASN A 18 34.54 1.17 -6.33
C ASN A 18 35.05 1.19 -4.89
N HIS A 19 35.40 2.35 -4.34
CA HIS A 19 35.92 2.43 -2.98
C HIS A 19 34.80 2.57 -1.96
N PRO A 20 34.65 1.67 -0.96
CA PRO A 20 33.54 1.68 0.00
C PRO A 20 33.41 3.01 0.76
N ALA A 21 34.52 3.69 1.07
CA ALA A 21 34.53 4.96 1.77
C ALA A 21 33.94 6.10 0.94
N ASP A 22 34.14 6.13 -0.36
CA ASP A 22 33.62 7.17 -1.27
C ASP A 22 32.12 7.00 -1.43
N ARG A 23 31.62 5.77 -1.47
CA ARG A 23 30.17 5.46 -1.47
C ARG A 23 29.50 5.96 -0.21
N VAL A 24 30.05 5.65 0.97
CA VAL A 24 29.49 6.09 2.26
C VAL A 24 29.45 7.63 2.37
N GLN A 25 30.49 8.32 1.87
CA GLN A 25 30.51 9.78 1.87
C GLN A 25 29.49 10.36 0.88
N ALA A 26 29.37 9.80 -0.31
CA ALA A 26 28.38 10.20 -1.30
C ALA A 26 26.95 9.98 -0.80
N GLU A 27 26.67 8.85 -0.15
CA GLU A 27 25.39 8.54 0.48
C GLU A 27 25.07 9.49 1.63
N THR A 28 26.05 9.82 2.48
CA THR A 28 25.87 10.74 3.61
C THR A 28 25.56 12.15 3.12
N ARG A 29 26.29 12.63 2.09
CA ARG A 29 26.03 13.93 1.47
C ARG A 29 24.65 13.97 0.84
N TYR A 30 24.30 12.94 0.10
CA TYR A 30 23.00 12.79 -0.54
C TYR A 30 21.85 12.79 0.49
N ARG A 31 21.99 12.09 1.63
CA ARG A 31 21.00 12.14 2.74
C ARG A 31 20.80 13.56 3.24
N GLN A 32 21.88 14.30 3.49
CA GLN A 32 21.82 15.67 3.99
C GLN A 32 21.11 16.60 2.99
N GLU A 33 21.46 16.51 1.71
CA GLU A 33 20.83 17.27 0.64
C GLU A 33 19.34 16.94 0.50
N TYR A 34 18.98 15.66 0.47
CA TYR A 34 17.60 15.18 0.37
C TYR A 34 16.73 15.70 1.51
N TYR A 35 17.18 15.60 2.76
CA TYR A 35 16.42 16.12 3.91
C TYR A 35 16.40 17.64 3.95
N THR A 36 17.41 18.31 3.46
CA THR A 36 17.44 19.76 3.36
C THR A 36 16.45 20.24 2.29
N ASP A 37 16.42 19.59 1.14
CA ASP A 37 15.48 19.91 0.06
C ASP A 37 14.02 19.63 0.47
N LEU A 38 13.77 18.55 1.21
CA LEU A 38 12.44 18.22 1.76
C LEU A 38 11.97 19.31 2.75
N ARG A 39 12.84 19.76 3.65
CA ARG A 39 12.52 20.84 4.59
C ARG A 39 12.28 22.17 3.87
N ALA A 40 13.11 22.49 2.87
CA ALA A 40 12.96 23.72 2.10
C ALA A 40 11.69 23.72 1.24
N ALA A 41 11.25 22.56 0.75
CA ALA A 41 10.00 22.42 0.01
C ALA A 41 8.78 22.53 0.93
N ALA A 42 8.83 21.92 2.11
CA ALA A 42 7.78 22.06 3.12
C ALA A 42 7.62 23.53 3.57
N ALA A 43 8.73 24.23 3.81
CA ALA A 43 8.71 25.63 4.19
C ALA A 43 8.19 26.58 3.09
N ARG A 44 8.32 26.22 1.81
CA ARG A 44 7.76 26.99 0.68
C ARG A 44 6.26 26.83 0.49
N GLN A 45 5.67 25.82 1.09
CA GLN A 45 4.23 25.52 1.02
C GLN A 45 3.46 26.02 2.26
N GLU A 46 4.13 26.64 3.25
CA GLU A 46 3.42 27.30 4.34
C GLU A 46 2.64 28.50 3.78
N PRO A 47 1.32 28.59 4.03
CA PRO A 47 0.52 29.73 3.58
C PRO A 47 1.03 31.00 4.26
N THR A 48 1.38 32.01 3.50
CA THR A 48 1.58 33.36 4.02
C THR A 48 0.25 33.85 4.56
N GLU A 49 0.15 33.99 5.89
CA GLU A 49 -1.03 34.57 6.52
C GLU A 49 -1.32 35.97 5.97
N PRO A 50 -2.58 36.30 5.68
CA PRO A 50 -2.95 37.70 5.38
C PRO A 50 -2.89 38.50 6.67
N VAL A 51 -2.05 39.50 6.68
CA VAL A 51 -1.96 40.52 7.74
C VAL A 51 -3.29 41.27 7.81
N GLY A 52 -4.15 40.90 8.76
CA GLY A 52 -5.37 41.61 9.13
C GLY A 52 -5.18 42.34 10.48
N ARG A 53 -5.02 43.65 10.42
CA ARG A 53 -5.10 44.53 11.60
C ARG A 53 -6.47 44.48 12.24
N SER A 54 -6.54 44.36 13.58
CA SER A 54 -7.56 44.99 14.42
C SER A 54 -7.09 45.06 15.87
N GLU A 55 -7.18 46.23 16.42
CA GLU A 55 -6.80 46.68 17.77
C GLU A 55 -7.93 46.45 18.83
N PRO A 56 -7.77 46.91 20.12
CA PRO A 56 -7.90 45.99 21.27
C PRO A 56 -9.09 46.36 22.17
N GLY A 57 -9.46 45.43 23.04
CA GLY A 57 -10.49 45.68 24.05
C GLY A 57 -10.60 44.66 25.19
N ALA A 58 -10.10 45.11 26.39
CA ALA A 58 -10.59 44.85 27.77
C ALA A 58 -10.43 43.46 28.43
N ARG A 59 -9.50 43.45 29.39
CA ARG A 59 -9.45 42.84 30.74
C ARG A 59 -10.61 41.94 31.21
N SER A 60 -10.22 40.76 31.71
CA SER A 60 -10.50 40.25 33.06
C SER A 60 -9.66 38.99 33.37
N GLN A 61 -9.00 38.96 34.54
CA GLN A 61 -8.31 37.83 35.19
C GLN A 61 -9.20 37.29 36.34
N PRO A 62 -8.80 36.24 37.12
CA PRO A 62 -8.05 35.02 36.83
C PRO A 62 -8.76 33.74 37.33
N GLY A 63 -8.28 32.57 36.92
CA GLY A 63 -8.61 31.29 37.51
C GLY A 63 -7.56 30.24 37.10
N GLU A 64 -6.64 29.95 38.04
CA GLU A 64 -5.68 28.86 37.95
C GLU A 64 -6.39 27.52 37.85
N GLN A 65 -6.04 26.73 36.82
CA GLN A 65 -5.98 25.27 36.97
C GLN A 65 -4.90 24.74 36.02
N THR A 66 -3.89 24.15 36.62
CA THR A 66 -2.81 23.39 35.99
C THR A 66 -3.35 22.10 35.40
N GLU A 67 -3.34 22.01 34.09
CA GLU A 67 -3.31 20.72 33.40
C GLU A 67 -2.25 20.77 32.30
N ASN A 68 -1.24 19.91 32.46
CA ASN A 68 -0.21 19.62 31.47
C ASN A 68 -0.83 18.95 30.23
N GLY A 69 -1.46 19.72 29.38
CA GLY A 69 -1.80 19.34 28.02
C GLY A 69 -0.76 19.93 27.09
N GLN A 70 0.12 19.12 26.56
CA GLN A 70 0.90 19.49 25.41
C GLN A 70 -0.10 19.89 24.30
N GLN A 71 -0.30 21.20 24.13
CA GLN A 71 -1.01 21.73 22.97
C GLN A 71 -0.20 21.34 21.75
N ALA A 72 -0.73 20.38 21.00
CA ALA A 72 -0.29 20.15 19.63
C ALA A 72 -0.37 21.48 18.89
N GLN A 73 0.72 21.91 18.30
CA GLN A 73 0.73 23.03 17.36
C GLN A 73 -0.38 22.77 16.31
N PRO A 74 -1.02 23.81 15.77
CA PRO A 74 -1.99 23.62 14.68
C PRO A 74 -1.23 22.98 13.51
N GLY A 75 -1.29 21.66 13.43
CA GLY A 75 -0.67 20.87 12.37
C GLY A 75 -1.48 21.07 11.08
N SER A 76 -0.78 21.08 9.96
CA SER A 76 -1.38 20.97 8.63
C SER A 76 -2.46 19.89 8.58
N SER A 77 -3.51 20.11 7.81
CA SER A 77 -4.59 19.13 7.63
C SER A 77 -4.04 17.82 7.05
N TRP A 78 -4.80 16.72 7.15
CA TRP A 78 -4.41 15.47 6.47
C TRP A 78 -4.23 15.70 4.97
N GLU A 79 -5.08 16.49 4.36
CA GLU A 79 -5.06 16.81 2.93
C GLU A 79 -3.73 17.43 2.51
N GLU A 80 -3.23 18.41 3.26
CA GLU A 80 -1.92 19.06 3.01
C GLU A 80 -0.76 18.06 3.16
N ARG A 81 -0.80 17.22 4.18
CA ARG A 81 0.22 16.18 4.41
C ARG A 81 0.21 15.10 3.33
N ALA A 82 -0.98 14.71 2.87
CA ALA A 82 -1.14 13.78 1.76
C ALA A 82 -0.59 14.34 0.46
N GLU A 83 -0.79 15.63 0.20
CA GLU A 83 -0.26 16.34 -0.96
C GLU A 83 1.27 16.42 -0.93
N LEU A 84 1.84 16.76 0.21
CA LEU A 84 3.29 16.72 0.42
C LEU A 84 3.86 15.32 0.19
N SER A 85 3.20 14.30 0.67
CA SER A 85 3.62 12.90 0.48
C SER A 85 3.58 12.48 -1.00
N ARG A 86 2.56 12.90 -1.76
CA ARG A 86 2.51 12.67 -3.22
C ARG A 86 3.64 13.40 -3.95
N TRP A 87 3.96 14.62 -3.51
CA TRP A 87 5.10 15.37 -4.04
C TRP A 87 6.43 14.64 -3.72
N MET A 88 6.65 14.21 -2.48
CA MET A 88 7.83 13.41 -2.08
C MET A 88 7.99 12.17 -2.97
N TRP A 89 6.90 11.47 -3.26
CA TRP A 89 6.92 10.33 -4.18
C TRP A 89 7.31 10.73 -5.62
N SER A 90 6.90 11.89 -6.07
CA SER A 90 7.29 12.41 -7.40
C SER A 90 8.77 12.72 -7.47
N GLU A 91 9.35 13.30 -6.40
CA GLU A 91 10.79 13.54 -6.29
C GLU A 91 11.59 12.23 -6.23
N TYR A 92 11.10 11.22 -5.49
CA TYR A 92 11.71 9.91 -5.50
C TYR A 92 11.79 9.34 -6.93
N LYS A 93 10.68 9.33 -7.69
CA LYS A 93 10.67 8.82 -9.07
C LYS A 93 11.62 9.56 -10.02
N ARG A 94 11.84 10.85 -9.78
CA ARG A 94 12.78 11.65 -10.56
C ARG A 94 14.24 11.21 -10.31
N ARG A 95 14.57 10.80 -9.09
CA ARG A 95 15.92 10.37 -8.70
C ARG A 95 16.18 8.89 -9.01
N TRP A 96 15.17 8.05 -8.85
CA TRP A 96 15.20 6.62 -9.18
C TRP A 96 14.16 6.33 -10.26
N PRO A 97 14.43 6.70 -11.52
CA PRO A 97 13.52 6.33 -12.61
C PRO A 97 13.44 4.80 -12.68
N PRO A 98 12.25 4.26 -12.99
CA PRO A 98 12.12 2.83 -13.21
C PRO A 98 13.13 2.36 -14.26
N GLU A 99 13.87 1.29 -13.95
CA GLU A 99 14.71 0.65 -14.97
C GLU A 99 13.84 0.13 -16.10
N GLU A 100 14.16 0.53 -17.32
CA GLU A 100 13.54 -0.04 -18.52
C GLU A 100 14.00 -1.50 -18.62
N ARG A 101 13.09 -2.42 -18.32
CA ARG A 101 13.35 -3.84 -18.56
C ARG A 101 13.28 -4.12 -20.05
N PRO A 102 14.23 -4.85 -20.62
CA PRO A 102 14.06 -5.29 -21.99
C PRO A 102 12.77 -6.13 -22.11
N PRO A 103 12.03 -5.97 -23.19
CA PRO A 103 10.83 -6.78 -23.39
C PRO A 103 11.19 -8.27 -23.36
N VAL A 104 10.36 -9.04 -22.67
CA VAL A 104 10.54 -10.51 -22.58
C VAL A 104 10.35 -11.08 -23.98
N ASP A 105 11.34 -11.83 -24.46
CA ASP A 105 11.23 -12.53 -25.75
C ASP A 105 10.26 -13.71 -25.63
N ARG A 106 9.18 -13.63 -26.39
CA ARG A 106 8.11 -14.64 -26.46
C ARG A 106 8.09 -15.36 -27.84
N SER A 107 9.06 -15.07 -28.71
CA SER A 107 9.07 -15.55 -30.09
C SER A 107 9.19 -17.06 -30.23
N SER A 108 9.80 -17.72 -29.25
CA SER A 108 9.98 -19.18 -29.21
C SER A 108 8.92 -19.90 -28.38
N ASP A 109 7.97 -19.17 -27.78
CA ASP A 109 6.97 -19.78 -26.91
C ASP A 109 5.92 -20.57 -27.73
N PRO A 110 5.52 -21.75 -27.26
CA PRO A 110 4.47 -22.54 -27.93
C PRO A 110 3.15 -21.78 -28.02
N PRO A 111 2.38 -21.95 -29.10
CA PRO A 111 1.04 -21.36 -29.19
C PRO A 111 0.15 -21.74 -27.99
N GLY A 112 -0.54 -20.76 -27.41
CA GLY A 112 -1.40 -20.98 -26.23
C GLY A 112 -0.67 -20.99 -24.89
N SER A 113 0.67 -20.92 -24.85
CA SER A 113 1.42 -20.72 -23.61
C SER A 113 1.32 -19.26 -23.14
N TRP A 114 1.75 -19.02 -21.90
CA TRP A 114 1.85 -17.68 -21.32
C TRP A 114 3.24 -17.46 -20.72
N ARG A 115 3.80 -16.28 -20.95
CA ARG A 115 5.04 -15.85 -20.32
C ARG A 115 4.86 -14.46 -19.75
N GLY A 116 5.11 -14.30 -18.45
CA GLY A 116 5.02 -13.04 -17.73
C GLY A 116 6.25 -12.16 -17.87
N ASP A 117 6.15 -10.94 -17.36
CA ASP A 117 7.24 -9.97 -17.39
C ASP A 117 8.41 -10.36 -16.44
N SER A 118 8.17 -11.23 -15.46
CA SER A 118 9.19 -11.87 -14.62
C SER A 118 9.81 -13.11 -15.27
N ASN A 119 9.57 -13.34 -16.56
CA ASN A 119 10.00 -14.52 -17.33
C ASN A 119 9.43 -15.87 -16.83
N ARG A 120 8.40 -15.85 -15.98
CA ARG A 120 7.66 -17.03 -15.57
C ARG A 120 6.85 -17.58 -16.72
N PHE A 121 6.82 -18.91 -16.84
CA PHE A 121 6.23 -19.58 -17.99
C PHE A 121 5.16 -20.58 -17.57
N LEU A 122 4.05 -20.60 -18.32
CA LEU A 122 3.00 -21.61 -18.25
C LEU A 122 2.88 -22.28 -19.62
N ASN A 123 2.89 -23.61 -19.63
CA ASN A 123 2.60 -24.35 -20.84
C ASN A 123 1.13 -24.15 -21.29
N PRO A 124 0.77 -24.48 -22.53
CA PRO A 124 -0.58 -24.23 -23.04
C PRO A 124 -1.69 -24.83 -22.20
N ALA A 125 -1.51 -26.07 -21.71
CA ALA A 125 -2.54 -26.75 -20.93
C ALA A 125 -2.76 -26.10 -19.55
N ASP A 126 -1.70 -25.72 -18.85
CA ASP A 126 -1.81 -25.04 -17.57
C ASP A 126 -2.36 -23.62 -17.74
N ASN A 127 -1.95 -22.91 -18.80
CA ASN A 127 -2.47 -21.58 -19.12
C ASN A 127 -3.98 -21.61 -19.35
N GLU A 128 -4.49 -22.55 -20.16
CA GLU A 128 -5.92 -22.73 -20.41
C GLU A 128 -6.70 -23.03 -19.12
N ARG A 129 -6.17 -23.92 -18.27
CA ARG A 129 -6.80 -24.27 -16.98
C ARG A 129 -6.84 -23.09 -16.02
N ILE A 130 -5.80 -22.26 -16.00
CA ILE A 130 -5.76 -21.03 -15.19
C ILE A 130 -6.76 -20.01 -15.72
N ASP A 131 -6.84 -19.82 -17.04
CA ASP A 131 -7.81 -18.91 -17.64
C ASP A 131 -9.24 -19.33 -17.31
N ALA A 132 -9.57 -20.60 -17.44
CA ALA A 132 -10.87 -21.13 -17.02
C ALA A 132 -11.12 -20.98 -15.51
N ALA A 133 -10.09 -21.08 -14.67
CA ALA A 133 -10.22 -20.81 -13.24
C ALA A 133 -10.46 -19.33 -12.95
N CYS A 134 -9.82 -18.43 -13.69
CA CYS A 134 -10.06 -16.99 -13.60
C CYS A 134 -11.49 -16.62 -14.02
N ASP A 135 -12.06 -17.28 -15.04
CA ASP A 135 -13.47 -17.06 -15.42
C ASP A 135 -14.41 -17.43 -14.27
N ARG A 136 -14.16 -18.56 -13.61
CA ARG A 136 -14.94 -18.96 -12.41
C ARG A 136 -14.82 -17.96 -11.25
N ILE A 137 -13.65 -17.32 -11.08
CA ILE A 137 -13.49 -16.24 -10.09
C ILE A 137 -14.42 -15.05 -10.41
N VAL A 138 -14.46 -14.62 -11.67
CA VAL A 138 -15.33 -13.53 -12.13
C VAL A 138 -16.80 -13.88 -11.88
N ASP A 139 -17.21 -15.10 -12.20
CA ASP A 139 -18.58 -15.54 -11.94
C ASP A 139 -18.92 -15.55 -10.46
N ARG A 140 -18.03 -16.07 -9.60
CA ARG A 140 -18.23 -16.05 -8.13
C ARG A 140 -18.26 -14.66 -7.54
N GLU A 141 -17.39 -13.78 -8.02
CA GLU A 141 -17.41 -12.36 -7.62
C GLU A 141 -18.77 -11.75 -7.94
N ARG A 142 -19.22 -11.87 -9.19
CA ARG A 142 -20.45 -11.25 -9.68
C ARG A 142 -21.71 -11.84 -9.05
N GLU A 143 -21.78 -13.16 -8.91
CA GLU A 143 -23.03 -13.85 -8.53
C GLU A 143 -23.22 -13.99 -7.03
N LYS A 144 -22.14 -14.03 -6.26
CA LYS A 144 -22.22 -14.30 -4.83
C LYS A 144 -21.50 -13.27 -3.96
N ILE A 145 -20.22 -12.99 -4.22
CA ILE A 145 -19.43 -12.25 -3.23
C ILE A 145 -19.80 -10.77 -3.25
N THR A 146 -19.76 -10.11 -4.39
CA THR A 146 -20.15 -8.69 -4.52
C THR A 146 -21.58 -8.41 -4.06
N PRO A 147 -22.61 -9.19 -4.46
CA PRO A 147 -23.97 -8.97 -3.94
C PRO A 147 -24.05 -9.09 -2.43
N THR A 148 -23.34 -10.06 -1.83
CA THR A 148 -23.33 -10.24 -0.37
C THR A 148 -22.66 -9.05 0.32
N LEU A 149 -21.50 -8.58 -0.17
CA LEU A 149 -20.81 -7.42 0.42
C LEU A 149 -21.65 -6.15 0.29
N ARG A 150 -22.34 -5.96 -0.83
CA ARG A 150 -23.29 -4.86 -1.03
C ARG A 150 -24.47 -4.91 -0.06
N ALA A 151 -25.03 -6.11 0.16
CA ALA A 151 -26.10 -6.31 1.15
C ALA A 151 -25.61 -6.01 2.59
N ILE A 152 -24.37 -6.35 2.92
CA ILE A 152 -23.75 -5.95 4.18
C ILE A 152 -23.59 -4.44 4.22
N GLU A 153 -23.03 -3.80 3.20
CA GLU A 153 -22.86 -2.35 3.10
C GLU A 153 -24.16 -1.58 3.39
N SER A 154 -25.26 -2.01 2.81
CA SER A 154 -26.56 -1.33 2.95
C SER A 154 -27.16 -1.32 4.37
N GLN A 155 -26.60 -2.12 5.28
CA GLN A 155 -27.11 -2.22 6.66
C GLN A 155 -26.58 -1.12 7.60
N ASP A 156 -25.61 -0.33 7.17
CA ASP A 156 -25.02 0.71 8.02
C ASP A 156 -24.50 1.87 7.15
N PRO A 157 -25.01 3.09 7.31
CA PRO A 157 -24.61 4.24 6.50
C PRO A 157 -23.22 4.80 6.85
N HIS A 158 -22.60 4.33 7.94
CA HIS A 158 -21.29 4.83 8.40
C HIS A 158 -20.10 4.07 7.80
N ARG A 159 -20.34 3.22 6.80
CA ARG A 159 -19.31 2.54 6.04
C ARG A 159 -19.68 2.39 4.58
N HIS A 160 -18.66 2.28 3.74
CA HIS A 160 -18.81 2.16 2.30
C HIS A 160 -17.81 1.18 1.72
N LEU A 161 -18.21 0.45 0.69
CA LEU A 161 -17.29 -0.28 -0.17
C LEU A 161 -16.61 0.71 -1.12
N VAL A 162 -15.28 0.72 -1.13
CA VAL A 162 -14.47 1.60 -1.98
C VAL A 162 -13.60 0.78 -2.93
N GLY A 163 -13.32 1.34 -4.14
CA GLY A 163 -12.45 0.72 -5.12
C GLY A 163 -13.01 -0.55 -5.77
N LEU A 164 -14.34 -0.67 -5.87
CA LEU A 164 -15.00 -1.85 -6.45
C LEU A 164 -14.63 -2.12 -7.90
N GLU A 165 -14.30 -1.09 -8.66
CA GLU A 165 -13.83 -1.19 -10.05
C GLU A 165 -12.48 -1.93 -10.15
N ARG A 166 -11.80 -2.14 -9.02
CA ARG A 166 -10.51 -2.84 -8.90
C ARG A 166 -10.58 -4.04 -7.98
N CYS A 167 -11.80 -4.56 -7.70
CA CYS A 167 -11.98 -5.69 -6.80
C CYS A 167 -11.38 -6.99 -7.35
N LEU A 168 -11.30 -7.14 -8.67
CA LEU A 168 -10.69 -8.28 -9.35
C LEU A 168 -9.24 -7.99 -9.74
N LYS A 169 -8.33 -8.90 -9.39
CA LYS A 169 -6.94 -8.86 -9.85
C LYS A 169 -6.87 -9.26 -11.32
N GLY A 170 -6.08 -8.54 -12.12
CA GLY A 170 -5.84 -8.88 -13.52
C GLY A 170 -5.28 -10.30 -13.70
N ARG A 171 -5.68 -10.98 -14.79
CA ARG A 171 -5.31 -12.39 -15.08
C ARG A 171 -3.80 -12.60 -15.07
N ASP A 172 -3.02 -11.72 -15.72
CA ASP A 172 -1.57 -11.84 -15.76
C ASP A 172 -0.94 -11.76 -14.36
N ARG A 173 -1.49 -10.92 -13.48
CA ARG A 173 -1.04 -10.85 -12.07
C ARG A 173 -1.42 -12.09 -11.27
N ILE A 174 -2.51 -12.78 -11.61
CA ILE A 174 -2.85 -14.09 -11.03
C ILE A 174 -1.87 -15.14 -11.57
N LYS A 175 -1.64 -15.21 -12.88
CA LYS A 175 -0.69 -16.13 -13.53
C LYS A 175 0.71 -16.01 -12.93
N GLU A 176 1.21 -14.78 -12.76
CA GLU A 176 2.49 -14.52 -12.09
C GLU A 176 2.55 -15.13 -10.68
N LYS A 177 1.49 -14.97 -9.88
CA LYS A 177 1.45 -15.52 -8.52
C LYS A 177 1.39 -17.04 -8.48
N VAL A 178 0.60 -17.66 -9.37
CA VAL A 178 0.37 -19.10 -9.32
C VAL A 178 1.49 -19.92 -9.97
N CYS A 179 2.25 -19.35 -10.89
CA CYS A 179 3.38 -20.02 -11.52
C CYS A 179 4.35 -20.63 -10.50
N GLY A 180 4.75 -19.87 -9.48
CA GLY A 180 5.59 -20.39 -8.39
C GLY A 180 4.88 -21.49 -7.60
N THR A 181 3.61 -21.26 -7.26
CA THR A 181 2.82 -22.19 -6.43
C THR A 181 2.60 -23.56 -7.10
N ILE A 182 2.39 -23.60 -8.42
CA ILE A 182 2.21 -24.83 -9.17
C ILE A 182 3.50 -25.66 -9.14
N ASN A 183 4.63 -25.01 -9.39
CA ASN A 183 5.93 -25.68 -9.46
C ASN A 183 6.43 -26.14 -8.09
N ASP A 184 6.34 -25.26 -7.09
CA ASP A 184 6.92 -25.51 -5.76
C ASP A 184 6.10 -26.48 -4.92
N TYR A 185 4.77 -26.47 -5.04
CA TYR A 185 3.86 -27.23 -4.18
C TYR A 185 3.09 -28.33 -4.90
N ARG A 186 3.39 -28.62 -6.17
CA ARG A 186 2.71 -29.64 -7.01
C ARG A 186 1.17 -29.55 -6.96
N ARG A 187 0.65 -28.33 -6.94
CA ARG A 187 -0.81 -28.09 -6.92
C ARG A 187 -1.35 -28.05 -8.34
N SER A 188 -2.62 -28.43 -8.50
CA SER A 188 -3.27 -28.21 -9.78
C SER A 188 -3.44 -26.70 -10.04
N PRO A 189 -3.47 -26.26 -11.32
CA PRO A 189 -3.71 -24.87 -11.67
C PRO A 189 -4.94 -24.26 -10.97
N GLU A 190 -6.05 -24.99 -10.92
CA GLU A 190 -7.29 -24.54 -10.29
C GLU A 190 -7.14 -24.37 -8.78
N GLN A 191 -6.45 -25.30 -8.12
CA GLN A 191 -6.16 -25.19 -6.69
C GLN A 191 -5.26 -24.00 -6.41
N ALA A 192 -4.21 -23.79 -7.22
CA ALA A 192 -3.32 -22.67 -7.07
C ALA A 192 -4.08 -21.34 -7.19
N VAL A 193 -4.95 -21.19 -8.17
CA VAL A 193 -5.78 -19.98 -8.39
C VAL A 193 -6.74 -19.76 -7.21
N SER A 194 -7.45 -20.80 -6.73
CA SER A 194 -8.41 -20.65 -5.63
C SER A 194 -7.75 -20.21 -4.31
N LEU A 195 -6.46 -20.44 -4.15
CA LEU A 195 -5.68 -20.09 -2.97
C LEU A 195 -5.14 -18.66 -3.00
N VAL A 196 -5.26 -17.92 -4.12
CA VAL A 196 -4.85 -16.52 -4.21
C VAL A 196 -5.89 -15.65 -3.48
N PRO A 197 -5.64 -15.17 -2.26
CA PRO A 197 -6.68 -14.49 -1.48
C PRO A 197 -7.04 -13.13 -2.07
N ASP A 198 -6.10 -12.44 -2.66
CA ASP A 198 -6.29 -11.12 -3.28
C ASP A 198 -6.62 -11.18 -4.77
N ALA A 199 -7.03 -12.37 -5.29
CA ALA A 199 -7.65 -12.48 -6.61
C ALA A 199 -8.99 -11.73 -6.65
N ILE A 200 -9.72 -11.75 -5.53
CA ILE A 200 -10.90 -10.93 -5.26
C ILE A 200 -10.60 -10.16 -3.98
N ARG A 201 -10.67 -8.83 -4.01
CA ARG A 201 -10.38 -7.99 -2.85
C ARG A 201 -11.36 -6.84 -2.72
N TYR A 202 -11.91 -6.67 -1.53
CA TYR A 202 -12.79 -5.57 -1.17
C TYR A 202 -12.18 -4.72 -0.08
N THR A 203 -12.59 -3.47 -0.02
CA THR A 203 -12.24 -2.56 1.07
C THR A 203 -13.51 -1.92 1.61
N PHE A 204 -13.80 -2.16 2.88
CA PHE A 204 -14.73 -1.36 3.65
C PHE A 204 -14.02 -0.15 4.24
N GLN A 205 -14.58 1.03 4.02
CA GLN A 205 -14.13 2.28 4.58
C GLN A 205 -15.15 2.78 5.60
N TYR A 206 -14.69 3.06 6.82
CA TYR A 206 -15.52 3.46 7.97
C TYR A 206 -15.25 4.91 8.37
N GLU A 207 -16.24 5.54 8.98
CA GLU A 207 -16.01 6.70 9.83
C GLU A 207 -15.11 6.30 11.03
N GLU A 208 -14.15 7.14 11.40
CA GLU A 208 -13.16 6.81 12.42
C GLU A 208 -13.79 6.42 13.76
N ALA A 209 -14.79 7.19 14.23
CA ALA A 209 -15.50 6.91 15.49
C ALA A 209 -16.32 5.61 15.48
N ARG A 210 -16.61 5.04 14.31
CA ARG A 210 -17.39 3.82 14.13
C ARG A 210 -16.55 2.61 13.74
N TYR A 211 -15.26 2.81 13.52
CA TYR A 211 -14.36 1.80 12.94
C TYR A 211 -14.41 0.47 13.69
N THR A 212 -14.04 0.47 14.97
CA THR A 212 -13.89 -0.76 15.76
C THR A 212 -15.18 -1.54 15.88
N VAL A 213 -16.27 -0.85 16.20
CA VAL A 213 -17.61 -1.47 16.32
C VAL A 213 -18.09 -2.00 14.96
N GLY A 214 -17.87 -1.22 13.89
CA GLY A 214 -18.25 -1.59 12.52
C GLY A 214 -17.50 -2.81 12.04
N VAL A 215 -16.18 -2.89 12.28
CA VAL A 215 -15.35 -4.05 11.91
C VAL A 215 -15.82 -5.32 12.60
N HIS A 216 -16.06 -5.29 13.92
CA HIS A 216 -16.59 -6.44 14.65
C HIS A 216 -17.94 -6.91 14.09
N ALA A 217 -18.85 -5.96 13.83
CA ALA A 217 -20.17 -6.26 13.29
C ALA A 217 -20.06 -6.90 11.88
N ASP A 218 -19.17 -6.40 11.02
CA ASP A 218 -19.04 -6.91 9.66
C ASP A 218 -18.31 -8.25 9.58
N ILE A 219 -17.37 -8.52 10.48
CA ILE A 219 -16.82 -9.86 10.64
C ILE A 219 -17.93 -10.86 10.97
N ALA A 220 -18.82 -10.53 11.93
CA ALA A 220 -19.96 -11.37 12.27
C ALA A 220 -20.92 -11.54 11.09
N ARG A 221 -21.28 -10.46 10.39
CA ARG A 221 -22.16 -10.51 9.21
C ARG A 221 -21.60 -11.38 8.09
N LEU A 222 -20.28 -11.30 7.83
CA LEU A 222 -19.64 -12.17 6.84
C LEU A 222 -19.75 -13.65 7.24
N GLN A 223 -19.59 -13.97 8.53
CA GLN A 223 -19.77 -15.32 9.04
C GLN A 223 -21.23 -15.77 8.93
N ASP A 224 -22.21 -14.92 9.25
CA ASP A 224 -23.64 -15.21 9.12
C ASP A 224 -24.07 -15.46 7.66
N GLN A 225 -23.35 -14.85 6.70
CA GLN A 225 -23.55 -15.12 5.27
C GLN A 225 -22.88 -16.43 4.82
N GLY A 226 -22.32 -17.19 5.74
CA GLY A 226 -21.71 -18.49 5.50
C GLY A 226 -20.23 -18.44 5.07
N PHE A 227 -19.61 -17.27 4.96
CA PHE A 227 -18.18 -17.20 4.67
C PHE A 227 -17.35 -17.64 5.88
N ARG A 228 -16.24 -18.32 5.64
CA ARG A 228 -15.35 -18.80 6.71
C ARG A 228 -14.12 -17.90 6.77
N LEU A 229 -13.87 -17.34 7.96
CA LEU A 229 -12.63 -16.61 8.23
C LEU A 229 -11.42 -17.55 8.17
N ASN A 230 -10.44 -17.24 7.35
CA ASN A 230 -9.20 -17.99 7.19
C ASN A 230 -8.03 -17.31 7.92
N ALA A 231 -7.94 -16.00 7.85
CA ALA A 231 -6.97 -15.20 8.58
C ALA A 231 -7.49 -13.77 8.80
N LEU A 232 -7.06 -13.16 9.89
CA LEU A 232 -7.23 -11.73 10.18
C LEU A 232 -5.93 -11.21 10.75
N LYS A 233 -5.37 -10.19 10.12
CA LYS A 233 -4.16 -9.50 10.53
C LYS A 233 -4.46 -8.06 10.85
N ASN A 234 -4.07 -7.63 12.04
CA ASN A 234 -4.28 -6.29 12.53
C ASN A 234 -2.97 -5.49 12.45
N TYR A 235 -2.94 -4.48 11.60
CA TYR A 235 -1.77 -3.63 11.37
C TYR A 235 -1.90 -2.23 12.01
N TRP A 236 -2.86 -2.00 12.91
CA TRP A 236 -3.00 -0.70 13.55
C TRP A 236 -1.82 -0.29 14.43
N SER A 237 -1.04 -1.25 14.92
CA SER A 237 0.22 -1.00 15.63
C SER A 237 1.46 -1.02 14.74
N ASP A 238 1.32 -1.35 13.44
CA ASP A 238 2.43 -1.39 12.49
C ASP A 238 2.90 0.03 12.13
N ASP A 239 4.16 0.20 11.71
CA ASP A 239 4.74 1.50 11.37
C ASP A 239 4.76 1.79 9.85
N GLN A 240 4.39 0.83 9.00
CA GLN A 240 4.37 0.98 7.55
C GLN A 240 2.98 0.86 6.92
N TYR A 241 2.01 0.37 7.69
CA TYR A 241 0.64 0.17 7.21
C TYR A 241 -0.37 0.33 8.35
N LYS A 242 -1.57 0.86 8.07
CA LYS A 242 -2.67 0.98 9.04
C LYS A 242 -3.96 0.41 8.45
N GLY A 243 -4.55 -0.53 9.16
CA GLY A 243 -5.79 -1.18 8.77
C GLY A 243 -5.83 -2.64 9.20
N ILE A 244 -6.88 -3.32 8.83
CA ILE A 244 -7.04 -4.77 9.04
C ILE A 244 -7.21 -5.44 7.70
N ASN A 245 -6.46 -6.53 7.47
CA ASN A 245 -6.60 -7.39 6.32
C ASN A 245 -7.14 -8.75 6.75
N SER A 246 -8.27 -9.16 6.19
CA SER A 246 -8.88 -10.45 6.48
C SER A 246 -9.02 -11.30 5.23
N GLN A 247 -8.77 -12.59 5.36
CA GLN A 247 -8.93 -13.58 4.30
C GLN A 247 -10.13 -14.46 4.61
N TRP A 248 -10.96 -14.66 3.62
CA TRP A 248 -12.20 -15.42 3.71
C TRP A 248 -12.23 -16.55 2.70
N ILE A 249 -13.04 -17.54 2.96
CA ILE A 249 -13.30 -18.67 2.06
C ILE A 249 -14.80 -18.71 1.78
N GLU A 250 -15.17 -18.70 0.50
CA GLU A 250 -16.52 -19.05 0.06
C GLU A 250 -16.63 -20.59 0.06
N PRO A 251 -17.47 -21.20 0.94
CA PRO A 251 -17.40 -22.63 1.19
C PRO A 251 -17.82 -23.50 0.01
N ALA A 252 -18.75 -23.03 -0.83
CA ALA A 252 -19.28 -23.82 -1.94
C ALA A 252 -18.24 -24.04 -3.06
N SER A 253 -17.36 -23.06 -3.29
CA SER A 253 -16.31 -23.16 -4.31
C SER A 253 -14.90 -23.37 -3.74
N GLY A 254 -14.70 -23.10 -2.45
CA GLY A 254 -13.38 -23.02 -1.83
C GLY A 254 -12.58 -21.77 -2.21
N GLN A 255 -13.18 -20.85 -3.00
CA GLN A 255 -12.51 -19.62 -3.42
C GLN A 255 -12.15 -18.74 -2.22
N ARG A 256 -10.89 -18.33 -2.15
CA ARG A 256 -10.42 -17.34 -1.19
C ARG A 256 -10.66 -15.93 -1.72
N PHE A 257 -10.99 -15.03 -0.82
CA PHE A 257 -11.08 -13.59 -1.11
C PHE A 257 -10.60 -12.78 0.10
N GLU A 258 -10.22 -11.54 -0.14
CA GLU A 258 -9.71 -10.62 0.87
C GLU A 258 -10.72 -9.51 1.14
N VAL A 259 -10.91 -9.17 2.42
CA VAL A 259 -11.63 -7.98 2.84
C VAL A 259 -10.71 -7.16 3.71
N GLN A 260 -10.49 -5.91 3.30
CA GLN A 260 -9.72 -4.93 4.03
C GLN A 260 -10.66 -3.97 4.75
N PHE A 261 -10.28 -3.57 5.96
CA PHE A 261 -11.04 -2.62 6.78
C PHE A 261 -10.17 -1.40 7.05
N HIS A 262 -10.63 -0.23 6.61
CA HIS A 262 -9.90 1.02 6.67
C HIS A 262 -10.77 2.17 7.18
N THR A 263 -10.15 3.21 7.75
CA THR A 263 -10.73 4.55 7.76
C THR A 263 -10.43 5.25 6.42
N ARG A 264 -11.05 6.40 6.15
CA ARG A 264 -10.72 7.21 4.97
C ARG A 264 -9.23 7.54 4.91
N ILE A 265 -8.67 8.00 6.02
CA ILE A 265 -7.27 8.41 6.11
C ILE A 265 -6.32 7.21 5.95
N SER A 266 -6.59 6.07 6.60
CA SER A 266 -5.73 4.89 6.46
C SER A 266 -5.76 4.30 5.05
N PHE A 267 -6.91 4.36 4.37
CA PHE A 267 -7.03 3.93 2.98
C PHE A 267 -6.22 4.83 2.04
N GLU A 268 -6.33 6.14 2.22
CA GLU A 268 -5.57 7.11 1.43
C GLU A 268 -4.05 6.98 1.66
N ALA A 269 -3.62 6.81 2.90
CA ALA A 269 -2.22 6.55 3.24
C ALA A 269 -1.69 5.28 2.54
N LYS A 270 -2.47 4.21 2.52
CA LYS A 270 -2.16 2.99 1.77
C LYS A 270 -2.00 3.27 0.26
N GLU A 271 -2.92 4.03 -0.34
CA GLU A 271 -2.84 4.36 -1.78
C GLU A 271 -1.58 5.21 -2.10
N ILE A 272 -1.21 6.14 -1.21
CA ILE A 272 0.01 6.96 -1.34
C ILE A 272 1.27 6.08 -1.27
N THR A 273 1.32 5.15 -0.33
CA THR A 273 2.51 4.31 -0.06
C THR A 273 2.60 3.06 -0.93
N HIS A 274 1.54 2.71 -1.66
CA HIS A 274 1.44 1.43 -2.40
C HIS A 274 2.61 1.17 -3.35
N ARG A 275 3.07 2.20 -4.07
CA ARG A 275 4.19 2.07 -5.01
C ARG A 275 5.53 1.83 -4.31
N ALA A 276 5.74 2.45 -3.15
CA ALA A 276 6.93 2.20 -2.33
C ALA A 276 6.93 0.75 -1.83
N TYR A 277 5.78 0.27 -1.37
CA TYR A 277 5.59 -1.12 -0.97
C TYR A 277 5.86 -2.11 -2.12
N GLU A 278 5.33 -1.85 -3.33
CA GLU A 278 5.59 -2.69 -4.51
C GLU A 278 7.08 -2.72 -4.86
N ARG A 279 7.78 -1.57 -4.78
CA ARG A 279 9.21 -1.49 -5.08
C ARG A 279 10.07 -2.26 -4.08
N LEU A 280 9.75 -2.19 -2.78
CA LEU A 280 10.42 -2.95 -1.72
C LEU A 280 10.26 -4.47 -1.88
N ARG A 281 9.21 -4.92 -2.57
CA ARG A 281 8.90 -6.36 -2.79
C ARG A 281 9.19 -6.84 -4.21
N ALA A 282 9.77 -6.00 -5.04
CA ALA A 282 10.15 -6.39 -6.39
C ALA A 282 11.21 -7.50 -6.36
N GLU A 283 11.22 -8.38 -7.36
CA GLU A 283 12.25 -9.44 -7.49
C GLU A 283 13.66 -8.85 -7.52
N GLN A 284 13.83 -7.74 -8.24
CA GLN A 284 15.04 -6.95 -8.18
C GLN A 284 14.93 -5.99 -6.99
N GLN A 285 15.54 -6.39 -5.90
CA GLN A 285 15.53 -5.61 -4.66
C GLN A 285 16.16 -4.23 -4.87
N PRO A 286 15.62 -3.17 -4.22
CA PRO A 286 16.29 -1.88 -4.14
C PRO A 286 17.66 -2.05 -3.43
N ASP A 287 18.61 -1.16 -3.74
CA ASP A 287 19.83 -1.09 -2.93
C ASP A 287 19.49 -0.66 -1.48
N GLU A 288 20.44 -0.84 -0.57
CA GLU A 288 20.24 -0.56 0.86
C GLU A 288 19.79 0.89 1.12
N PHE A 289 20.30 1.83 0.36
CA PHE A 289 19.94 3.24 0.52
C PHE A 289 18.54 3.53 -0.03
N GLU A 290 18.21 3.02 -1.21
CA GLU A 290 16.86 3.12 -1.79
C GLU A 290 15.84 2.46 -0.86
N GLN A 291 16.15 1.28 -0.31
CA GLN A 291 15.30 0.58 0.66
C GLN A 291 15.01 1.46 1.87
N MET A 292 16.05 2.04 2.47
CA MET A 292 15.90 2.92 3.64
C MET A 292 15.02 4.15 3.33
N VAL A 293 15.16 4.75 2.14
CA VAL A 293 14.33 5.90 1.74
C VAL A 293 12.86 5.49 1.58
N LEU A 294 12.60 4.35 0.95
CA LEU A 294 11.25 3.82 0.77
C LEU A 294 10.57 3.47 2.09
N GLU A 295 11.30 2.82 3.00
CA GLU A 295 10.81 2.50 4.35
C GLU A 295 10.53 3.77 5.16
N ALA A 296 11.44 4.76 5.13
CA ALA A 296 11.25 6.03 5.80
C ALA A 296 10.02 6.79 5.26
N PHE A 297 9.80 6.75 3.94
CA PHE A 297 8.62 7.33 3.31
C PHE A 297 7.34 6.65 3.81
N GLN A 298 7.28 5.31 3.81
CA GLN A 298 6.12 4.59 4.32
C GLN A 298 5.84 4.92 5.80
N LYS A 299 6.86 4.88 6.65
CA LYS A 299 6.75 5.22 8.07
C LYS A 299 6.27 6.66 8.29
N LYS A 300 6.78 7.61 7.51
CA LYS A 300 6.36 9.02 7.60
C LYS A 300 4.88 9.17 7.32
N VAL A 301 4.39 8.63 6.20
CA VAL A 301 2.97 8.72 5.83
C VAL A 301 2.09 8.00 6.85
N THR A 302 2.49 6.81 7.28
CA THR A 302 1.72 5.96 8.19
C THR A 302 1.66 6.51 9.61
N SER A 303 2.72 7.17 10.10
CA SER A 303 2.74 7.79 11.43
C SER A 303 1.73 8.91 11.61
N GLU A 304 1.20 9.46 10.52
CA GLU A 304 0.24 10.55 10.53
C GLU A 304 -1.23 10.08 10.47
N VAL A 305 -1.43 8.77 10.38
CA VAL A 305 -2.77 8.15 10.36
C VAL A 305 -3.30 8.00 11.78
N PRO A 306 -4.43 8.64 12.13
CA PRO A 306 -5.05 8.47 13.42
C PRO A 306 -5.45 7.00 13.65
N VAL A 307 -5.17 6.48 14.83
CA VAL A 307 -5.60 5.13 15.23
C VAL A 307 -6.97 5.23 15.88
N PRO A 308 -8.01 4.60 15.32
CA PRO A 308 -9.33 4.63 15.94
C PRO A 308 -9.31 3.97 17.33
N PRO A 309 -10.12 4.47 18.30
CA PRO A 309 -10.19 3.88 19.63
C PRO A 309 -10.48 2.36 19.60
N GLY A 310 -9.65 1.57 20.25
CA GLY A 310 -9.77 0.11 20.32
C GLY A 310 -9.43 -0.65 19.01
N ALA A 311 -9.02 0.04 17.95
CA ALA A 311 -8.70 -0.63 16.68
C ALA A 311 -7.46 -1.53 16.81
N ALA A 312 -6.45 -1.10 17.56
CA ALA A 312 -5.24 -1.89 17.80
C ALA A 312 -5.50 -3.15 18.65
N ASP A 313 -6.59 -3.19 19.41
CA ASP A 313 -6.96 -4.29 20.29
C ASP A 313 -7.81 -5.38 19.62
N ILE A 314 -8.23 -5.16 18.37
CA ILE A 314 -8.96 -6.19 17.60
C ILE A 314 -8.06 -7.41 17.42
N PRO A 315 -8.48 -8.61 17.92
CA PRO A 315 -7.61 -9.76 17.96
C PRO A 315 -7.32 -10.32 16.57
N GLU A 316 -6.09 -10.73 16.35
CA GLU A 316 -5.70 -11.46 15.14
C GLU A 316 -6.24 -12.88 15.13
N TYR A 317 -6.49 -13.40 13.95
CA TYR A 317 -6.84 -14.79 13.73
C TYR A 317 -5.96 -15.40 12.63
N LEU A 318 -5.25 -16.46 12.98
CA LEU A 318 -4.53 -17.27 12.03
C LEU A 318 -5.01 -18.71 12.21
N LYS A 319 -5.62 -19.28 11.18
CA LYS A 319 -5.93 -20.71 11.20
C LYS A 319 -4.61 -21.48 11.35
N ARG A 320 -4.41 -22.15 12.50
CA ARG A 320 -3.25 -23.03 12.69
C ARG A 320 -3.29 -24.09 11.60
N GLY A 321 -2.22 -24.19 10.81
CA GLY A 321 -2.16 -25.00 9.61
C GLY A 321 -2.53 -26.46 9.88
N THR A 322 -3.60 -26.89 9.22
CA THR A 322 -3.94 -28.31 8.99
C THR A 322 -3.71 -28.67 7.51
N ASP A 323 -3.12 -27.78 6.72
CA ASP A 323 -2.91 -27.98 5.27
C ASP A 323 -1.48 -28.49 4.94
N ALA A 324 -0.78 -29.11 5.91
CA ALA A 324 0.45 -29.84 5.67
C ALA A 324 0.13 -31.35 5.69
N ARG A 325 -0.54 -31.84 4.65
CA ARG A 325 -0.50 -33.25 4.22
C ARG A 325 -0.84 -33.37 2.74
#